data_cbf205ea92239c0db650455742d68cca
#
_entry.id   cbf205ea92239c0db650455742d68cca
#
_cell.length_a   1.000
_cell.length_b   1.000
_cell.length_c   1.000
_cell.angle_alpha   90.00
_cell.angle_beta   90.00
_cell.angle_gamma   90.00
#
_symmetry.space_group_name_H-M   'P 1'
#
loop_
_entity.id
_entity.type
_entity.pdbx_description
1 polymer ?
#
loop_
_entity_poly.entity_id
_entity_poly.type
_entity_poly.pdbx_seq_one_letter_code
_entity_poly.pdbx_strand_id
1 'polypeptide(L)'
;NGGKAIVVGLGCETDFVAKNAEFQALAEAIAEAAIANFPADKEALMACTLADGRTVEAAVTEQTGKTGEKHVIVGYETVEAEYISAYMHKITGKLAAVVGFNKAFDEQVAKGVAMQVASMNPVAVSAESVPQSVIDSELKTAEQKTREELVQKAVDAALTKAGINPAHVDSEAHIESNQSKGWITAEQAEQAREIIKTVSAEKAANLPEQMVANIAKGRLQKFFKEQTLEEQGYQMGDGKTAVKDVVKAADAEAKILAFKRISLAD
;
A
#
# COMPACT_ATOMS: atom_id res chain seq x y z
N ASN A 1 -20.06 17.28 2.18
CA ASN A 1 -20.89 18.37 2.72
C ASN A 1 -20.05 19.65 2.86
N GLY A 2 -20.28 20.66 2.00
CA GLY A 2 -19.63 21.96 2.15
C GLY A 2 -18.10 21.94 2.07
N GLY A 3 -17.53 21.06 1.25
CA GLY A 3 -16.09 20.95 1.10
C GLY A 3 -15.39 20.13 2.18
N LYS A 4 -16.13 19.36 2.99
CA LYS A 4 -15.58 18.48 4.04
C LYS A 4 -16.04 17.04 3.84
N ALA A 5 -15.14 16.09 4.04
CA ALA A 5 -15.45 14.67 4.08
C ALA A 5 -14.69 13.98 5.20
N ILE A 6 -15.26 12.88 5.68
CA ILE A 6 -14.62 11.97 6.63
C ILE A 6 -14.62 10.55 6.08
N VAL A 7 -13.67 9.76 6.54
CA VAL A 7 -13.73 8.30 6.49
C VAL A 7 -13.52 7.80 7.91
N VAL A 8 -14.41 6.93 8.37
CA VAL A 8 -14.30 6.30 9.68
C VAL A 8 -14.52 4.80 9.54
N GLY A 9 -13.69 4.01 10.21
CA GLY A 9 -13.79 2.56 10.25
C GLY A 9 -14.15 2.07 11.65
N LEU A 10 -15.32 1.43 11.80
CA LEU A 10 -15.70 0.68 13.01
C LEU A 10 -15.42 -0.79 12.77
N GLY A 11 -14.54 -1.39 13.56
CA GLY A 11 -14.15 -2.80 13.50
C GLY A 11 -14.80 -3.65 14.56
N CYS A 12 -15.05 -4.92 14.24
CA CYS A 12 -15.45 -6.00 15.15
C CYS A 12 -14.67 -7.27 14.79
N GLU A 13 -14.86 -8.36 15.54
CA GLU A 13 -14.06 -9.58 15.36
C GLU A 13 -14.62 -10.50 14.27
N THR A 14 -15.94 -10.52 14.07
CA THR A 14 -16.57 -11.43 13.09
C THR A 14 -17.44 -10.72 12.07
N ASP A 15 -17.56 -11.34 10.88
CA ASP A 15 -18.47 -10.90 9.83
C ASP A 15 -19.95 -11.01 10.24
N PHE A 16 -20.28 -11.84 11.21
CA PHE A 16 -21.65 -11.96 11.73
C PHE A 16 -22.07 -10.67 12.44
N VAL A 17 -21.20 -10.13 13.30
CA VAL A 17 -21.43 -8.86 13.97
C VAL A 17 -21.40 -7.70 12.98
N ALA A 18 -20.46 -7.69 12.05
CA ALA A 18 -20.38 -6.65 11.00
C ALA A 18 -21.67 -6.54 10.15
N LYS A 19 -22.41 -7.63 9.99
CA LYS A 19 -23.71 -7.67 9.27
C LYS A 19 -24.91 -7.37 10.14
N ASN A 20 -24.73 -7.24 11.45
CA ASN A 20 -25.81 -6.92 12.38
C ASN A 20 -26.29 -5.48 12.16
N ALA A 21 -27.61 -5.27 12.11
CA ALA A 21 -28.22 -3.97 11.90
C ALA A 21 -27.84 -2.94 12.97
N GLU A 22 -27.74 -3.34 14.23
CA GLU A 22 -27.32 -2.44 15.33
C GLU A 22 -25.87 -1.99 15.18
N PHE A 23 -24.97 -2.86 14.73
CA PHE A 23 -23.58 -2.51 14.43
C PHE A 23 -23.48 -1.51 13.26
N GLN A 24 -24.25 -1.75 12.19
CA GLN A 24 -24.28 -0.85 11.03
C GLN A 24 -24.88 0.51 11.40
N ALA A 25 -25.97 0.53 12.20
CA ALA A 25 -26.56 1.77 12.68
C ALA A 25 -25.59 2.55 13.61
N LEU A 26 -24.81 1.87 14.44
CA LEU A 26 -23.77 2.51 15.23
C LEU A 26 -22.68 3.13 14.35
N ALA A 27 -22.23 2.41 13.32
CA ALA A 27 -21.23 2.94 12.39
C ALA A 27 -21.75 4.19 11.63
N GLU A 28 -23.02 4.20 11.22
CA GLU A 28 -23.70 5.36 10.60
C GLU A 28 -23.79 6.53 11.58
N ALA A 29 -24.24 6.30 12.82
CA ALA A 29 -24.35 7.34 13.84
C ALA A 29 -22.97 7.98 14.17
N ILE A 30 -21.92 7.16 14.21
CA ILE A 30 -20.53 7.66 14.39
C ILE A 30 -20.11 8.52 13.19
N ALA A 31 -20.41 8.10 11.96
CA ALA A 31 -20.09 8.88 10.77
C ALA A 31 -20.85 10.21 10.73
N GLU A 32 -22.13 10.23 11.14
CA GLU A 32 -22.94 11.44 11.26
C GLU A 32 -22.35 12.40 12.31
N ALA A 33 -21.99 11.90 13.48
CA ALA A 33 -21.34 12.70 14.51
C ALA A 33 -19.97 13.23 14.04
N ALA A 34 -19.20 12.42 13.34
CA ALA A 34 -17.91 12.80 12.77
C ALA A 34 -18.01 13.93 11.75
N ILE A 35 -18.98 13.86 10.81
CA ILE A 35 -19.12 14.93 9.79
C ILE A 35 -19.76 16.20 10.36
N ALA A 36 -20.60 16.07 11.38
CA ALA A 36 -21.23 17.22 12.03
C ALA A 36 -20.23 18.03 12.87
N ASN A 37 -19.35 17.37 13.63
CA ASN A 37 -18.39 17.99 14.54
C ASN A 37 -17.01 18.21 13.90
N PHE A 38 -16.68 17.43 12.89
CA PHE A 38 -15.40 17.42 12.19
C PHE A 38 -14.19 17.42 13.13
N PRO A 39 -14.09 16.45 14.06
CA PRO A 39 -13.02 16.41 15.05
C PRO A 39 -11.64 16.30 14.39
N ALA A 40 -10.62 16.82 15.07
CA ALA A 40 -9.27 16.90 14.54
C ALA A 40 -8.60 15.51 14.38
N ASP A 41 -8.95 14.56 15.23
CA ASP A 41 -8.35 13.24 15.30
C ASP A 41 -9.33 12.20 15.88
N LYS A 42 -8.87 10.95 15.93
CA LYS A 42 -9.64 9.83 16.48
C LYS A 42 -10.00 10.01 17.97
N GLU A 43 -9.12 10.61 18.75
CA GLU A 43 -9.36 10.83 20.19
C GLU A 43 -10.49 11.85 20.38
N ALA A 44 -10.45 12.93 19.64
CA ALA A 44 -11.53 13.93 19.61
C ALA A 44 -12.85 13.33 19.09
N LEU A 45 -12.80 12.41 18.10
CA LEU A 45 -13.98 11.69 17.63
C LEU A 45 -14.60 10.85 18.75
N MET A 46 -13.80 10.14 19.55
CA MET A 46 -14.31 9.30 20.66
C MET A 46 -15.08 10.12 21.70
N ALA A 47 -14.74 11.40 21.87
CA ALA A 47 -15.42 12.32 22.76
C ALA A 47 -16.69 12.98 22.14
N CYS A 48 -16.91 12.86 20.84
CA CYS A 48 -18.11 13.40 20.20
C CYS A 48 -19.37 12.73 20.70
N THR A 49 -20.46 13.51 20.79
CA THR A 49 -21.77 13.05 21.23
C THR A 49 -22.61 12.60 20.04
N LEU A 50 -23.18 11.40 20.11
CA LEU A 50 -24.15 10.87 19.15
C LEU A 50 -25.52 11.53 19.36
N ALA A 51 -26.42 11.36 18.39
CA ALA A 51 -27.78 11.90 18.46
C ALA A 51 -28.60 11.43 19.68
N ASP A 52 -28.26 10.25 20.22
CA ASP A 52 -28.91 9.69 21.42
C ASP A 52 -28.31 10.19 22.76
N GLY A 53 -27.32 11.08 22.71
CA GLY A 53 -26.69 11.70 23.88
C GLY A 53 -25.49 10.94 24.44
N ARG A 54 -25.17 9.73 23.96
CA ARG A 54 -23.96 8.99 24.36
C ARG A 54 -22.73 9.55 23.63
N THR A 55 -21.57 9.43 24.24
CA THR A 55 -20.31 9.62 23.50
C THR A 55 -20.05 8.43 22.57
N VAL A 56 -19.26 8.66 21.50
CA VAL A 56 -18.79 7.58 20.62
C VAL A 56 -18.11 6.48 21.43
N GLU A 57 -17.25 6.85 22.38
CA GLU A 57 -16.55 5.88 23.27
C GLU A 57 -17.54 5.03 24.07
N ALA A 58 -18.54 5.66 24.70
CA ALA A 58 -19.53 4.94 25.48
C ALA A 58 -20.36 3.99 24.60
N ALA A 59 -20.75 4.42 23.40
CA ALA A 59 -21.54 3.61 22.48
C ALA A 59 -20.75 2.40 21.93
N VAL A 60 -19.47 2.57 21.60
CA VAL A 60 -18.58 1.49 21.16
C VAL A 60 -18.36 0.48 22.30
N THR A 61 -18.15 0.96 23.52
CA THR A 61 -17.99 0.12 24.71
C THR A 61 -19.26 -0.67 25.02
N GLU A 62 -20.42 -0.03 24.96
CA GLU A 62 -21.73 -0.71 25.16
C GLU A 62 -21.97 -1.80 24.11
N GLN A 63 -21.65 -1.53 22.84
CA GLN A 63 -21.78 -2.51 21.76
C GLN A 63 -20.87 -3.73 21.99
N THR A 64 -19.66 -3.52 22.50
CA THR A 64 -18.77 -4.61 22.95
C THR A 64 -19.43 -5.47 24.05
N GLY A 65 -20.06 -4.84 25.03
CA GLY A 65 -20.80 -5.54 26.07
C GLY A 65 -22.00 -6.34 25.56
N LYS A 66 -22.72 -5.83 24.57
CA LYS A 66 -23.89 -6.50 23.97
C LYS A 66 -23.53 -7.72 23.14
N THR A 67 -22.47 -7.64 22.37
CA THR A 67 -22.09 -8.70 21.42
C THR A 67 -21.11 -9.69 21.99
N GLY A 68 -20.36 -9.30 23.03
CA GLY A 68 -19.22 -10.06 23.55
C GLY A 68 -17.97 -10.01 22.66
N GLU A 69 -18.01 -9.26 21.55
CA GLU A 69 -16.87 -9.05 20.65
C GLU A 69 -16.27 -7.67 20.88
N LYS A 70 -14.97 -7.53 20.72
CA LYS A 70 -14.28 -6.25 20.82
C LYS A 70 -14.66 -5.35 19.64
N HIS A 71 -15.09 -4.12 19.93
CA HIS A 71 -15.33 -3.08 18.93
C HIS A 71 -14.32 -1.97 19.08
N VAL A 72 -13.81 -1.47 17.94
CA VAL A 72 -12.80 -0.40 17.92
C VAL A 72 -13.02 0.54 16.75
N ILE A 73 -12.72 1.82 16.94
CA ILE A 73 -12.48 2.73 15.80
C ILE A 73 -11.10 2.40 15.23
N VAL A 74 -11.08 1.73 14.08
CA VAL A 74 -9.85 1.29 13.40
C VAL A 74 -9.12 2.50 12.83
N GLY A 75 -9.86 3.46 12.26
CA GLY A 75 -9.29 4.67 11.70
C GLY A 75 -10.33 5.78 11.59
N TYR A 76 -9.84 7.00 11.57
CA TYR A 76 -10.61 8.21 11.29
C TYR A 76 -9.73 9.16 10.48
N GLU A 77 -10.22 9.61 9.34
CA GLU A 77 -9.50 10.46 8.42
C GLU A 77 -10.42 11.56 7.88
N THR A 78 -9.86 12.73 7.62
CA THR A 78 -10.57 13.90 7.12
C THR A 78 -9.96 14.43 5.83
N VAL A 79 -10.77 15.01 4.97
CA VAL A 79 -10.36 15.77 3.78
C VAL A 79 -11.18 17.04 3.71
N GLU A 80 -10.51 18.18 3.49
CA GLU A 80 -11.13 19.46 3.14
C GLU A 80 -10.67 19.87 1.75
N ALA A 81 -11.60 20.15 0.85
CA ALA A 81 -11.33 20.61 -0.51
C ALA A 81 -12.56 21.25 -1.11
N GLU A 82 -12.40 22.05 -2.17
CA GLU A 82 -13.54 22.68 -2.85
C GLU A 82 -14.50 21.66 -3.45
N TYR A 83 -13.95 20.57 -4.00
CA TYR A 83 -14.73 19.45 -4.52
C TYR A 83 -14.20 18.12 -3.96
N ILE A 84 -15.09 17.24 -3.55
CA ILE A 84 -14.73 15.95 -2.96
C ILE A 84 -15.50 14.84 -3.67
N SER A 85 -14.80 13.79 -4.03
CA SER A 85 -15.38 12.53 -4.47
C SER A 85 -15.08 11.42 -3.46
N ALA A 86 -16.05 10.55 -3.23
CA ALA A 86 -15.93 9.44 -2.29
C ALA A 86 -16.31 8.13 -2.95
N TYR A 87 -15.66 7.07 -2.50
CA TYR A 87 -15.98 5.70 -2.85
C TYR A 87 -16.03 4.82 -1.60
N MET A 88 -17.07 4.03 -1.49
CA MET A 88 -17.17 2.95 -0.49
C MET A 88 -17.54 1.64 -1.19
N HIS A 89 -16.82 0.59 -0.88
CA HIS A 89 -17.09 -0.73 -1.44
C HIS A 89 -18.33 -1.34 -0.78
N LYS A 90 -19.49 -1.14 -1.41
CA LYS A 90 -20.82 -1.44 -0.86
C LYS A 90 -21.03 -2.92 -0.49
N ILE A 91 -20.37 -3.85 -1.19
CA ILE A 91 -20.59 -5.30 -0.97
C ILE A 91 -19.98 -5.72 0.38
N THR A 92 -18.79 -5.24 0.70
CA THR A 92 -18.10 -5.64 1.93
C THR A 92 -18.25 -4.59 3.05
N GLY A 93 -18.44 -3.32 2.71
CA GLY A 93 -18.39 -2.21 3.67
C GLY A 93 -17.03 -1.99 4.32
N LYS A 94 -15.99 -2.73 3.89
CA LYS A 94 -14.67 -2.78 4.54
C LYS A 94 -13.63 -1.83 3.95
N LEU A 95 -13.97 -1.13 2.87
CA LEU A 95 -13.04 -0.29 2.13
C LEU A 95 -13.71 1.00 1.70
N ALA A 96 -13.13 2.13 2.07
CA ALA A 96 -13.58 3.45 1.66
C ALA A 96 -12.39 4.36 1.36
N ALA A 97 -12.61 5.30 0.42
CA ALA A 97 -11.67 6.35 0.07
C ALA A 97 -12.40 7.66 -0.23
N VAL A 98 -11.76 8.77 0.09
CA VAL A 98 -12.19 10.12 -0.28
C VAL A 98 -11.04 10.84 -0.94
N VAL A 99 -11.35 11.65 -1.96
CA VAL A 99 -10.37 12.43 -2.72
C VAL A 99 -10.85 13.85 -2.83
N GLY A 100 -10.01 14.79 -2.47
CA GLY A 100 -10.23 16.22 -2.58
C GLY A 100 -9.60 16.80 -3.84
N PHE A 101 -10.34 17.69 -4.51
CA PHE A 101 -9.92 18.40 -5.71
C PHE A 101 -10.07 19.91 -5.52
N ASN A 102 -9.30 20.68 -6.28
CA ASN A 102 -9.34 22.15 -6.22
C ASN A 102 -10.60 22.78 -6.82
N LYS A 103 -11.39 22.02 -7.57
CA LYS A 103 -12.64 22.49 -8.22
C LYS A 103 -13.52 21.31 -8.63
N ALA A 104 -14.78 21.55 -8.87
CA ALA A 104 -15.68 20.59 -9.49
C ALA A 104 -15.35 20.41 -10.99
N PHE A 105 -15.39 19.17 -11.46
CA PHE A 105 -15.20 18.78 -12.84
C PHE A 105 -16.01 17.51 -13.15
N ASP A 106 -15.63 16.71 -14.13
CA ASP A 106 -16.35 15.49 -14.50
C ASP A 106 -16.50 14.52 -13.30
N GLU A 107 -17.76 14.30 -12.88
CA GLU A 107 -18.09 13.47 -11.72
C GLU A 107 -17.67 12.01 -11.89
N GLN A 108 -17.75 11.46 -13.11
CA GLN A 108 -17.39 10.06 -13.36
C GLN A 108 -15.88 9.87 -13.24
N VAL A 109 -15.09 10.82 -13.74
CA VAL A 109 -13.64 10.81 -13.59
C VAL A 109 -13.27 10.97 -12.12
N ALA A 110 -13.85 11.93 -11.40
CA ALA A 110 -13.60 12.14 -9.98
C ALA A 110 -13.91 10.88 -9.14
N LYS A 111 -15.03 10.22 -9.42
CA LYS A 111 -15.41 8.97 -8.77
C LYS A 111 -14.47 7.82 -9.13
N GLY A 112 -14.03 7.75 -10.38
CA GLY A 112 -13.03 6.77 -10.82
C GLY A 112 -11.69 6.95 -10.11
N VAL A 113 -11.27 8.21 -9.85
CA VAL A 113 -10.06 8.48 -9.04
C VAL A 113 -10.24 8.01 -7.59
N ALA A 114 -11.43 8.21 -6.98
CA ALA A 114 -11.69 7.69 -5.63
C ALA A 114 -11.67 6.14 -5.60
N MET A 115 -12.20 5.48 -6.64
CA MET A 115 -12.10 4.02 -6.81
C MET A 115 -10.64 3.57 -6.99
N GLN A 116 -9.84 4.32 -7.75
CA GLN A 116 -8.40 4.09 -7.92
C GLN A 116 -7.67 4.11 -6.57
N VAL A 117 -7.89 5.14 -5.74
CA VAL A 117 -7.32 5.23 -4.39
C VAL A 117 -7.73 4.01 -3.55
N ALA A 118 -9.00 3.64 -3.57
CA ALA A 118 -9.48 2.49 -2.82
C ALA A 118 -8.78 1.18 -3.22
N SER A 119 -8.68 0.92 -4.53
CA SER A 119 -8.15 -0.35 -5.06
C SER A 119 -6.62 -0.43 -5.10
N MET A 120 -5.95 0.66 -5.44
CA MET A 120 -4.50 0.67 -5.68
C MET A 120 -3.67 1.12 -4.48
N ASN A 121 -4.31 1.64 -3.44
CA ASN A 121 -3.68 2.07 -2.18
C ASN A 121 -2.39 2.89 -2.40
N PRO A 122 -2.43 4.01 -3.13
CA PRO A 122 -1.25 4.83 -3.36
C PRO A 122 -0.71 5.40 -2.04
N VAL A 123 0.60 5.62 -1.98
CA VAL A 123 1.26 6.17 -0.77
C VAL A 123 1.18 7.69 -0.69
N ALA A 124 1.00 8.36 -1.83
CA ALA A 124 0.92 9.82 -1.94
C ALA A 124 0.21 10.24 -3.22
N VAL A 125 -0.17 11.52 -3.31
CA VAL A 125 -0.79 12.08 -4.53
C VAL A 125 0.22 12.10 -5.67
N SER A 126 1.40 12.67 -5.45
CA SER A 126 2.47 12.80 -6.45
C SER A 126 3.82 12.39 -5.85
N ALA A 127 4.86 12.28 -6.68
CA ALA A 127 6.22 11.96 -6.22
C ALA A 127 6.75 13.00 -5.22
N GLU A 128 6.44 14.28 -5.42
CA GLU A 128 6.87 15.39 -4.55
C GLU A 128 6.20 15.34 -3.17
N SER A 129 5.03 14.70 -3.06
CA SER A 129 4.29 14.55 -1.81
C SER A 129 4.63 13.28 -1.02
N VAL A 130 5.51 12.42 -1.55
CA VAL A 130 6.01 11.25 -0.81
C VAL A 130 6.90 11.70 0.33
N PRO A 131 6.66 11.26 1.58
CA PRO A 131 7.51 11.61 2.72
C PRO A 131 8.97 11.20 2.49
N GLN A 132 9.92 12.08 2.86
CA GLN A 132 11.36 11.82 2.67
C GLN A 132 11.80 10.50 3.33
N SER A 133 11.24 10.17 4.50
CA SER A 133 11.53 8.91 5.20
C SER A 133 11.15 7.66 4.39
N VAL A 134 10.07 7.75 3.60
CA VAL A 134 9.65 6.67 2.69
C VAL A 134 10.63 6.57 1.52
N ILE A 135 11.01 7.71 0.93
CA ILE A 135 11.98 7.76 -0.18
C ILE A 135 13.32 7.16 0.27
N ASP A 136 13.82 7.53 1.44
CA ASP A 136 15.09 7.04 1.99
C ASP A 136 15.04 5.53 2.26
N SER A 137 13.93 5.04 2.80
CA SER A 137 13.71 3.61 3.04
C SER A 137 13.66 2.80 1.74
N GLU A 138 12.92 3.29 0.75
CA GLU A 138 12.81 2.66 -0.57
C GLU A 138 14.15 2.67 -1.31
N LEU A 139 14.89 3.78 -1.25
CA LEU A 139 16.21 3.87 -1.86
C LEU A 139 17.20 2.87 -1.23
N LYS A 140 17.23 2.79 0.10
CA LYS A 140 18.06 1.82 0.84
C LYS A 140 17.72 0.38 0.47
N THR A 141 16.43 0.06 0.40
CA THR A 141 15.94 -1.26 -0.01
C THR A 141 16.32 -1.56 -1.47
N ALA A 142 16.18 -0.58 -2.35
CA ALA A 142 16.57 -0.71 -3.76
C ALA A 142 18.08 -0.94 -3.94
N GLU A 143 18.92 -0.24 -3.17
CA GLU A 143 20.37 -0.43 -3.18
C GLU A 143 20.75 -1.83 -2.68
N GLN A 144 20.18 -2.28 -1.56
CA GLN A 144 20.43 -3.60 -1.00
C GLN A 144 20.04 -4.71 -2.00
N LYS A 145 18.82 -4.68 -2.52
CA LYS A 145 18.37 -5.64 -3.54
C LYS A 145 19.25 -5.62 -4.80
N THR A 146 19.70 -4.45 -5.21
CA THR A 146 20.58 -4.33 -6.37
C THR A 146 21.92 -5.00 -6.12
N ARG A 147 22.52 -4.82 -4.93
CA ARG A 147 23.77 -5.48 -4.54
C ARG A 147 23.60 -7.00 -4.54
N GLU A 148 22.56 -7.50 -3.89
CA GLU A 148 22.25 -8.92 -3.81
C GLU A 148 22.08 -9.54 -5.20
N GLU A 149 21.33 -8.91 -6.10
CA GLU A 149 21.11 -9.38 -7.46
C GLU A 149 22.39 -9.36 -8.32
N LEU A 150 23.23 -8.33 -8.19
CA LEU A 150 24.49 -8.26 -8.90
C LEU A 150 25.50 -9.33 -8.43
N VAL A 151 25.50 -9.62 -7.14
CA VAL A 151 26.30 -10.72 -6.57
C VAL A 151 25.76 -12.05 -7.07
N GLN A 152 24.46 -12.30 -6.93
CA GLN A 152 23.84 -13.55 -7.38
C GLN A 152 24.05 -13.80 -8.87
N LYS A 153 23.90 -12.79 -9.70
CA LYS A 153 24.17 -12.89 -11.15
C LYS A 153 25.61 -13.27 -11.46
N ALA A 154 26.58 -12.80 -10.68
CA ALA A 154 27.98 -13.18 -10.85
C ALA A 154 28.23 -14.63 -10.43
N VAL A 155 27.61 -15.07 -9.32
CA VAL A 155 27.65 -16.45 -8.85
C VAL A 155 27.04 -17.39 -9.89
N ASP A 156 25.83 -17.08 -10.40
CA ASP A 156 25.16 -17.90 -11.42
C ASP A 156 25.99 -18.05 -12.70
N ALA A 157 26.62 -16.94 -13.13
CA ALA A 157 27.52 -16.97 -14.29
C ALA A 157 28.75 -17.85 -14.05
N ALA A 158 29.34 -17.80 -12.85
CA ALA A 158 30.50 -18.62 -12.49
C ALA A 158 30.13 -20.12 -12.39
N LEU A 159 29.00 -20.44 -11.78
CA LEU A 159 28.46 -21.80 -11.71
C LEU A 159 28.18 -22.36 -13.12
N THR A 160 27.53 -21.60 -13.96
CA THR A 160 27.22 -21.97 -15.35
C THR A 160 28.53 -22.24 -16.13
N LYS A 161 29.56 -21.40 -15.94
CA LYS A 161 30.87 -21.58 -16.55
C LYS A 161 31.57 -22.84 -16.08
N ALA A 162 31.33 -23.27 -14.82
CA ALA A 162 31.83 -24.50 -14.24
C ALA A 162 31.00 -25.74 -14.67
N GLY A 163 29.95 -25.57 -15.48
CA GLY A 163 29.07 -26.67 -15.90
C GLY A 163 28.08 -27.11 -14.83
N ILE A 164 27.83 -26.25 -13.83
CA ILE A 164 26.87 -26.50 -12.74
C ILE A 164 25.62 -25.64 -12.99
N ASN A 165 24.44 -26.28 -12.95
CA ASN A 165 23.19 -25.55 -13.06
C ASN A 165 22.92 -24.76 -11.76
N PRO A 166 22.85 -23.40 -11.80
CA PRO A 166 22.61 -22.59 -10.60
C PRO A 166 21.37 -22.99 -9.82
N ALA A 167 20.29 -23.36 -10.50
CA ALA A 167 19.04 -23.79 -9.85
C ALA A 167 19.16 -25.08 -9.03
N HIS A 168 20.21 -25.86 -9.23
CA HIS A 168 20.46 -27.08 -8.46
C HIS A 168 21.25 -26.82 -7.17
N VAL A 169 21.82 -25.63 -7.02
CA VAL A 169 22.76 -25.28 -5.95
C VAL A 169 22.46 -23.91 -5.33
N ASP A 170 21.24 -23.42 -5.47
CA ASP A 170 20.79 -22.10 -5.00
C ASP A 170 20.66 -22.01 -3.46
N SER A 171 20.69 -23.15 -2.78
CA SER A 171 20.67 -23.25 -1.32
C SER A 171 21.40 -24.53 -0.87
N GLU A 172 21.89 -24.56 0.38
CA GLU A 172 22.53 -25.76 0.93
C GLU A 172 21.59 -26.97 0.91
N ALA A 173 20.31 -26.76 1.22
CA ALA A 173 19.29 -27.81 1.16
C ALA A 173 19.10 -28.37 -0.25
N HIS A 174 19.18 -27.52 -1.29
CA HIS A 174 19.13 -27.97 -2.68
C HIS A 174 20.41 -28.70 -3.10
N ILE A 175 21.57 -28.26 -2.65
CA ILE A 175 22.84 -28.98 -2.88
C ILE A 175 22.77 -30.40 -2.31
N GLU A 176 22.40 -30.56 -1.04
CA GLU A 176 22.26 -31.86 -0.39
C GLU A 176 21.20 -32.74 -1.06
N SER A 177 20.03 -32.21 -1.33
CA SER A 177 18.94 -32.93 -1.99
C SER A 177 19.32 -33.39 -3.39
N ASN A 178 19.92 -32.51 -4.20
CA ASN A 178 20.29 -32.81 -5.57
C ASN A 178 21.46 -33.72 -5.69
N GLN A 179 22.39 -33.70 -4.72
CA GLN A 179 23.44 -34.68 -4.58
C GLN A 179 22.86 -36.07 -4.24
N SER A 180 21.94 -36.14 -3.30
CA SER A 180 21.27 -37.41 -2.93
C SER A 180 20.48 -38.02 -4.09
N LYS A 181 19.89 -37.20 -4.96
CA LYS A 181 19.17 -37.61 -6.17
C LYS A 181 20.07 -37.95 -7.36
N GLY A 182 21.39 -37.71 -7.22
CA GLY A 182 22.33 -37.92 -8.31
C GLY A 182 22.27 -36.88 -9.44
N TRP A 183 21.64 -35.72 -9.21
CA TRP A 183 21.56 -34.64 -10.20
C TRP A 183 22.86 -33.82 -10.24
N ILE A 184 23.61 -33.81 -9.16
CA ILE A 184 24.98 -33.29 -9.06
C ILE A 184 25.86 -34.31 -8.37
N THR A 185 27.14 -34.32 -8.71
CA THR A 185 28.14 -35.16 -8.03
C THR A 185 28.62 -34.52 -6.73
N ALA A 186 29.25 -35.30 -5.85
CA ALA A 186 29.88 -34.77 -4.64
C ALA A 186 30.94 -33.71 -4.97
N GLU A 187 31.65 -33.90 -6.06
CA GLU A 187 32.69 -32.99 -6.55
C GLU A 187 32.07 -31.65 -7.03
N GLN A 188 30.95 -31.72 -7.77
CA GLN A 188 30.19 -30.56 -8.18
C GLN A 188 29.58 -29.83 -7.00
N ALA A 189 29.12 -30.51 -5.96
CA ALA A 189 28.61 -29.92 -4.74
C ALA A 189 29.69 -29.09 -4.00
N GLU A 190 30.88 -29.66 -3.81
CA GLU A 190 31.98 -28.93 -3.19
C GLU A 190 32.46 -27.75 -4.05
N GLN A 191 32.58 -27.95 -5.35
CA GLN A 191 32.91 -26.87 -6.29
C GLN A 191 31.90 -25.75 -6.26
N ALA A 192 30.61 -26.07 -6.19
CA ALA A 192 29.53 -25.07 -6.08
C ALA A 192 29.67 -24.25 -4.80
N ARG A 193 29.87 -24.87 -3.63
CA ARG A 193 30.06 -24.18 -2.35
C ARG A 193 31.25 -23.22 -2.41
N GLU A 194 32.37 -23.65 -2.98
CA GLU A 194 33.55 -22.80 -3.11
C GLU A 194 33.31 -21.62 -4.06
N ILE A 195 32.67 -21.86 -5.21
CA ILE A 195 32.30 -20.79 -6.16
C ILE A 195 31.37 -19.80 -5.48
N ILE A 196 30.28 -20.26 -4.83
CA ILE A 196 29.32 -19.41 -4.14
C ILE A 196 30.04 -18.54 -3.11
N LYS A 197 30.86 -19.11 -2.27
CA LYS A 197 31.60 -18.42 -1.21
C LYS A 197 32.59 -17.39 -1.76
N THR A 198 33.44 -17.79 -2.69
CA THR A 198 34.53 -16.92 -3.19
C THR A 198 34.02 -15.82 -4.10
N VAL A 199 33.14 -16.15 -5.06
CA VAL A 199 32.59 -15.18 -6.01
C VAL A 199 31.68 -14.20 -5.31
N SER A 200 30.87 -14.65 -4.33
CA SER A 200 30.02 -13.72 -3.55
C SER A 200 30.86 -12.71 -2.79
N ALA A 201 31.89 -13.16 -2.07
CA ALA A 201 32.78 -12.29 -1.30
C ALA A 201 33.54 -11.29 -2.20
N GLU A 202 34.14 -11.81 -3.30
CA GLU A 202 34.88 -10.98 -4.24
C GLU A 202 33.98 -9.94 -4.93
N LYS A 203 32.80 -10.37 -5.40
CA LYS A 203 31.86 -9.47 -6.08
C LYS A 203 31.30 -8.43 -5.13
N ALA A 204 30.92 -8.82 -3.90
CA ALA A 204 30.41 -7.88 -2.90
C ALA A 204 31.43 -6.80 -2.55
N ALA A 205 32.73 -7.17 -2.43
CA ALA A 205 33.82 -6.23 -2.16
C ALA A 205 34.13 -5.26 -3.32
N ASN A 206 33.82 -5.65 -4.56
CA ASN A 206 34.19 -4.92 -5.78
C ASN A 206 32.99 -4.42 -6.58
N LEU A 207 31.83 -4.23 -5.95
CA LEU A 207 30.67 -3.65 -6.66
C LEU A 207 30.90 -2.16 -6.95
N PRO A 208 30.73 -1.72 -8.20
CA PRO A 208 30.82 -0.29 -8.54
C PRO A 208 29.66 0.47 -7.91
N GLU A 209 29.93 1.29 -6.90
CA GLU A 209 28.94 2.07 -6.16
C GLU A 209 28.04 2.91 -7.08
N GLN A 210 28.63 3.53 -8.11
CA GLN A 210 27.89 4.33 -9.08
C GLN A 210 26.86 3.51 -9.86
N MET A 211 27.19 2.25 -10.19
CA MET A 211 26.25 1.34 -10.87
C MET A 211 25.08 0.99 -9.96
N VAL A 212 25.37 0.65 -8.70
CA VAL A 212 24.35 0.35 -7.70
C VAL A 212 23.40 1.55 -7.52
N ALA A 213 23.96 2.75 -7.34
CA ALA A 213 23.18 3.97 -7.19
C ALA A 213 22.30 4.28 -8.42
N ASN A 214 22.82 4.09 -9.62
CA ASN A 214 22.04 4.33 -10.85
C ASN A 214 20.86 3.35 -11.00
N ILE A 215 21.08 2.07 -10.71
CA ILE A 215 20.03 1.05 -10.76
C ILE A 215 18.98 1.32 -9.65
N ALA A 216 19.44 1.66 -8.44
CA ALA A 216 18.55 1.99 -7.33
C ALA A 216 17.68 3.23 -7.62
N LYS A 217 18.24 4.25 -8.25
CA LYS A 217 17.46 5.42 -8.74
C LYS A 217 16.40 5.00 -9.78
N GLY A 218 16.74 4.10 -10.71
CA GLY A 218 15.76 3.58 -11.66
C GLY A 218 14.61 2.82 -10.98
N ARG A 219 14.90 2.06 -9.92
CA ARG A 219 13.89 1.38 -9.09
C ARG A 219 13.02 2.38 -8.32
N LEU A 220 13.61 3.45 -7.79
CA LEU A 220 12.87 4.52 -7.13
C LEU A 220 11.92 5.23 -8.11
N GLN A 221 12.33 5.48 -9.35
CA GLN A 221 11.45 6.04 -10.38
C GLN A 221 10.27 5.10 -10.69
N LYS A 222 10.53 3.79 -10.73
CA LYS A 222 9.47 2.79 -10.89
C LYS A 222 8.52 2.79 -9.68
N PHE A 223 9.05 2.89 -8.46
CA PHE A 223 8.25 3.04 -7.24
C PHE A 223 7.31 4.24 -7.32
N PHE A 224 7.80 5.43 -7.69
CA PHE A 224 6.94 6.61 -7.85
C PHE A 224 5.82 6.36 -8.86
N LYS A 225 6.14 5.76 -10.00
CA LYS A 225 5.17 5.47 -11.04
C LYS A 225 4.08 4.47 -10.59
N GLU A 226 4.43 3.52 -9.74
CA GLU A 226 3.50 2.49 -9.28
C GLU A 226 2.75 2.89 -8.00
N GLN A 227 3.37 3.72 -7.15
CA GLN A 227 2.88 3.99 -5.81
C GLN A 227 2.34 5.41 -5.60
N THR A 228 2.46 6.31 -6.57
CA THR A 228 1.82 7.63 -6.45
C THR A 228 0.57 7.71 -7.33
N LEU A 229 -0.50 8.29 -6.78
CA LEU A 229 -1.81 8.32 -7.42
C LEU A 229 -1.78 8.92 -8.83
N GLU A 230 -1.12 10.05 -8.99
CA GLU A 230 -1.06 10.78 -10.26
C GLU A 230 -0.33 10.02 -11.37
N GLU A 231 0.67 9.20 -11.01
CA GLU A 231 1.50 8.45 -11.95
C GLU A 231 0.95 7.05 -12.25
N GLN A 232 0.05 6.53 -11.41
CA GLN A 232 -0.56 5.22 -11.65
C GLN A 232 -1.38 5.21 -12.94
N GLY A 233 -1.37 4.08 -13.66
CA GLY A 233 -2.30 3.87 -14.77
C GLY A 233 -3.75 3.81 -14.30
N TYR A 234 -4.61 4.59 -14.92
CA TYR A 234 -6.03 4.74 -14.54
C TYR A 234 -6.82 3.46 -14.83
N GLN A 235 -7.17 2.72 -13.78
CA GLN A 235 -7.77 1.39 -13.88
C GLN A 235 -9.23 1.39 -14.39
N MET A 236 -9.93 2.53 -14.25
CA MET A 236 -11.29 2.69 -14.78
C MET A 236 -11.29 3.03 -16.29
N GLY A 237 -10.13 3.10 -16.91
CA GLY A 237 -9.92 3.33 -18.34
C GLY A 237 -9.11 2.20 -18.98
N ASP A 238 -8.03 2.56 -19.67
CA ASP A 238 -7.15 1.63 -20.37
C ASP A 238 -6.06 0.97 -19.49
N GLY A 239 -5.97 1.37 -18.22
CA GLY A 239 -4.96 0.92 -17.26
C GLY A 239 -3.53 1.40 -17.56
N LYS A 240 -3.33 2.25 -18.57
CA LYS A 240 -2.02 2.73 -19.04
C LYS A 240 -1.87 4.24 -18.93
N THR A 241 -2.92 4.98 -19.30
CA THR A 241 -2.94 6.44 -19.20
C THR A 241 -2.86 6.84 -17.74
N ALA A 242 -1.93 7.71 -17.38
CA ALA A 242 -1.75 8.13 -16.00
C ALA A 242 -2.98 8.87 -15.47
N VAL A 243 -3.30 8.69 -14.18
CA VAL A 243 -4.43 9.34 -13.53
C VAL A 243 -4.39 10.86 -13.72
N LYS A 244 -3.22 11.51 -13.58
CA LYS A 244 -3.06 12.94 -13.81
C LYS A 244 -3.48 13.37 -15.23
N ASP A 245 -3.18 12.56 -16.24
CA ASP A 245 -3.50 12.86 -17.63
C ASP A 245 -5.00 12.70 -17.91
N VAL A 246 -5.64 11.72 -17.26
CA VAL A 246 -7.10 11.54 -17.33
C VAL A 246 -7.83 12.72 -16.68
N VAL A 247 -7.38 13.15 -15.50
CA VAL A 247 -7.96 14.32 -14.80
C VAL A 247 -7.77 15.58 -15.63
N LYS A 248 -6.58 15.81 -16.17
CA LYS A 248 -6.26 16.96 -17.03
C LYS A 248 -7.04 16.96 -18.35
N ALA A 249 -7.32 15.78 -18.91
CA ALA A 249 -8.13 15.66 -20.11
C ALA A 249 -9.62 16.00 -19.86
N ALA A 250 -10.11 15.69 -18.64
CA ALA A 250 -11.46 16.04 -18.22
C ALA A 250 -11.60 17.56 -17.95
N ASP A 251 -10.63 18.16 -17.28
CA ASP A 251 -10.52 19.61 -17.03
C ASP A 251 -9.04 19.97 -16.79
N ALA A 252 -8.50 20.84 -17.65
CA ALA A 252 -7.08 21.23 -17.60
C ALA A 252 -6.65 21.92 -16.30
N GLU A 253 -7.60 22.52 -15.56
CA GLU A 253 -7.37 23.23 -14.30
C GLU A 253 -7.66 22.36 -13.08
N ALA A 254 -8.25 21.17 -13.26
CA ALA A 254 -8.52 20.26 -12.15
C ALA A 254 -7.22 19.64 -11.61
N LYS A 255 -7.12 19.59 -10.28
CA LYS A 255 -5.95 19.03 -9.56
C LYS A 255 -6.43 18.18 -8.40
N ILE A 256 -5.73 17.07 -8.17
CA ILE A 256 -5.89 16.26 -6.97
C ILE A 256 -5.11 16.93 -5.85
N LEU A 257 -5.76 17.24 -4.72
CA LEU A 257 -5.13 17.91 -3.58
C LEU A 257 -4.71 16.93 -2.48
N ALA A 258 -5.61 15.99 -2.17
CA ALA A 258 -5.40 15.03 -1.09
C ALA A 258 -6.32 13.83 -1.28
N PHE A 259 -5.97 12.74 -0.63
CA PHE A 259 -6.86 11.60 -0.47
C PHE A 259 -6.69 10.97 0.91
N LYS A 260 -7.71 10.25 1.34
CA LYS A 260 -7.67 9.39 2.52
C LYS A 260 -8.34 8.06 2.20
N ARG A 261 -7.82 6.98 2.79
CA ARG A 261 -8.31 5.62 2.60
C ARG A 261 -8.33 4.89 3.94
N ILE A 262 -9.40 4.15 4.20
CA ILE A 262 -9.45 3.19 5.30
C ILE A 262 -9.87 1.84 4.74
N SER A 263 -9.14 0.80 5.10
CA SER A 263 -9.46 -0.59 4.84
C SER A 263 -9.55 -1.35 6.17
N LEU A 264 -10.58 -2.14 6.33
CA LEU A 264 -10.77 -3.06 7.45
C LEU A 264 -10.36 -4.50 7.10
N ALA A 265 -9.78 -4.68 5.91
CA ALA A 265 -9.35 -5.98 5.38
C ALA A 265 -7.82 -6.12 5.28
N ASP A 266 -7.08 -5.02 5.52
CA ASP A 266 -5.61 -4.98 5.47
C ASP A 266 -5.00 -5.34 6.82
#